data_1d79031a42b17b9bec74d8d0f0ba9e24
#
_entry.id   1d79031a42b17b9bec74d8d0f0ba9e24
#
_cell.length_a   1.000
_cell.length_b   1.000
_cell.length_c   1.000
_cell.angle_alpha   90.00
_cell.angle_beta   90.00
_cell.angle_gamma   90.00
#
_symmetry.space_group_name_H-M   'P 1'
#
loop_
_entity.id
_entity.type
_entity.pdbx_description
1 polymer ?
#
loop_
_entity_poly.entity_id
_entity_poly.type
_entity_poly.pdbx_seq_one_letter_code
_entity_poly.pdbx_strand_id
1 'polypeptide(L)'
;MIWLLYISNIKSLETEVTLTEINLYSDTQTLPTVEMRNAMYSAEVGDDLSGEDNTVINLEEKAAAMLGKEAAMYVTSGTQGNLVAILSHCSKADEILVGSESHIFWNENASVSTIVGAQLRLIQNNDDGTLNLSQLQEGIRPLSSPQFPYTKLICLENTHNRCNGAAISLEHTNAV
;
A
#
# COMPACT_ATOMS: atom_id res chain seq x y z
N MET A 1 20.51 0.94 6.54
CA MET A 1 21.57 1.81 7.08
C MET A 1 21.73 2.94 6.07
N ILE A 2 21.08 4.06 6.34
CA ILE A 2 21.08 5.22 5.45
C ILE A 2 22.27 6.10 5.80
N TRP A 3 23.13 6.39 4.82
CA TRP A 3 24.28 7.27 5.00
C TRP A 3 23.81 8.72 4.85
N LEU A 4 23.88 9.51 5.95
CA LEU A 4 23.78 10.96 5.91
C LEU A 4 25.16 11.50 5.48
N LEU A 5 25.27 12.05 4.28
CA LEU A 5 26.41 12.83 3.86
C LEU A 5 26.26 14.27 4.39
N TYR A 6 27.00 14.58 5.46
CA TYR A 6 27.14 15.92 5.99
C TYR A 6 28.34 16.59 5.28
N ILE A 7 28.08 17.56 4.43
CA ILE A 7 29.14 18.40 3.84
C ILE A 7 29.20 19.69 4.65
N SER A 8 30.18 19.77 5.57
CA SER A 8 30.51 21.00 6.25
C SER A 8 31.72 21.67 5.58
N ASN A 9 31.59 22.99 5.31
CA ASN A 9 32.59 23.97 4.92
C ASN A 9 32.98 24.06 3.45
N ILE A 10 32.28 24.93 2.72
CA ILE A 10 32.90 25.81 1.73
C ILE A 10 32.52 27.25 2.11
N LYS A 11 33.46 27.96 2.73
CA LYS A 11 33.41 29.44 2.87
C LYS A 11 33.92 30.06 1.58
N SER A 12 33.09 30.82 0.93
CA SER A 12 33.24 32.07 0.19
C SER A 12 32.50 32.03 -1.15
N LEU A 13 31.33 32.57 -1.15
CA LEU A 13 30.75 33.50 -2.13
C LEU A 13 29.30 33.68 -1.67
N GLU A 14 28.93 34.91 -1.32
CA GLU A 14 27.65 35.33 -0.80
C GLU A 14 26.55 35.17 -1.84
N THR A 15 25.99 33.99 -1.90
CA THR A 15 24.60 33.68 -2.19
C THR A 15 24.20 32.66 -1.16
N GLU A 16 23.32 33.02 -0.24
CA GLU A 16 22.68 32.07 0.68
C GLU A 16 21.99 31.01 -0.17
N VAL A 17 22.71 29.94 -0.47
CA VAL A 17 22.09 28.71 -0.93
C VAL A 17 21.39 28.12 0.28
N THR A 18 20.13 28.43 0.45
CA THR A 18 19.28 27.72 1.41
C THR A 18 19.27 26.26 0.95
N LEU A 19 20.08 25.43 1.57
CA LEU A 19 20.03 23.97 1.35
C LEU A 19 18.67 23.50 1.81
N THR A 20 17.79 23.23 0.88
CA THR A 20 16.50 22.58 1.19
C THR A 20 16.84 21.17 1.66
N GLU A 21 16.50 20.86 2.90
CA GLU A 21 16.66 19.50 3.43
C GLU A 21 15.83 18.52 2.56
N ILE A 22 16.52 17.51 2.01
CA ILE A 22 15.86 16.43 1.25
C ILE A 22 15.63 15.29 2.23
N ASN A 23 14.38 15.09 2.62
CA ASN A 23 13.98 14.01 3.50
C ASN A 23 13.48 12.82 2.67
N LEU A 24 14.24 11.72 2.69
CA LEU A 24 13.92 10.46 2.01
C LEU A 24 13.61 9.33 3.01
N TYR A 25 13.25 9.68 4.25
CA TYR A 25 12.99 8.69 5.29
C TYR A 25 11.72 7.89 5.03
N SER A 26 10.62 8.56 4.69
CA SER A 26 9.32 7.92 4.43
C SER A 26 8.42 8.85 3.62
N ASP A 27 7.59 8.30 2.76
CA ASP A 27 6.50 9.00 2.07
C ASP A 27 5.52 9.65 3.05
N THR A 28 5.34 9.08 4.23
CA THR A 28 4.47 9.63 5.30
C THR A 28 4.97 10.97 5.84
N GLN A 29 6.22 11.36 5.57
CA GLN A 29 6.78 12.65 5.99
C GLN A 29 6.62 13.76 4.94
N THR A 30 6.02 13.45 3.79
CA THR A 30 5.70 14.47 2.79
C THR A 30 4.64 15.43 3.31
N LEU A 31 4.80 16.71 2.97
CA LEU A 31 3.87 17.76 3.37
C LEU A 31 3.06 18.24 2.17
N PRO A 32 1.79 18.62 2.36
CA PRO A 32 1.00 19.20 1.28
C PRO A 32 1.58 20.55 0.85
N THR A 33 1.55 20.82 -0.46
CA THR A 33 1.93 22.12 -1.01
C THR A 33 0.95 23.22 -0.58
N VAL A 34 1.30 24.47 -0.88
CA VAL A 34 0.40 25.62 -0.61
C VAL A 34 -0.92 25.47 -1.39
N GLU A 35 -0.84 25.04 -2.64
CA GLU A 35 -2.01 24.79 -3.49
C GLU A 35 -2.89 23.68 -2.93
N MET A 36 -2.30 22.59 -2.47
CA MET A 36 -3.04 21.50 -1.81
C MET A 36 -3.73 21.99 -0.53
N ARG A 37 -3.05 22.81 0.29
CA ARG A 37 -3.64 23.37 1.50
C ARG A 37 -4.81 24.31 1.18
N ASN A 38 -4.69 25.13 0.15
CA ASN A 38 -5.75 26.03 -0.32
C ASN A 38 -6.94 25.22 -0.85
N ALA A 39 -6.69 24.15 -1.61
CA ALA A 39 -7.74 23.25 -2.09
C ALA A 39 -8.50 22.59 -0.91
N MET A 40 -7.79 22.10 0.11
CA MET A 40 -8.42 21.56 1.32
C MET A 40 -9.25 22.60 2.07
N TYR A 41 -8.74 23.82 2.19
CA TYR A 41 -9.45 24.90 2.90
C TYR A 41 -10.73 25.33 2.18
N SER A 42 -10.73 25.36 0.86
CA SER A 42 -11.86 25.78 0.03
C SER A 42 -12.76 24.65 -0.47
N ALA A 43 -12.46 23.40 -0.07
CA ALA A 43 -13.28 22.28 -0.48
C ALA A 43 -14.71 22.39 0.07
N GLU A 44 -15.68 22.12 -0.79
CA GLU A 44 -17.07 21.90 -0.34
C GLU A 44 -17.12 20.57 0.40
N VAL A 45 -17.72 20.59 1.57
CA VAL A 45 -17.92 19.40 2.40
C VAL A 45 -19.40 19.12 2.57
N GLY A 46 -19.76 17.86 2.66
CA GLY A 46 -21.13 17.40 2.83
C GLY A 46 -21.19 16.16 3.72
N ASP A 47 -22.38 15.61 3.89
CA ASP A 47 -22.56 14.37 4.60
C ASP A 47 -22.23 13.19 3.67
N ASP A 48 -21.07 12.61 3.86
CA ASP A 48 -20.60 11.45 3.07
C ASP A 48 -21.50 10.23 3.25
N LEU A 49 -22.06 10.02 4.46
CA LEU A 49 -23.00 8.93 4.73
C LEU A 49 -24.27 9.02 3.86
N SER A 50 -24.75 10.25 3.64
CA SER A 50 -25.93 10.51 2.80
C SER A 50 -25.57 10.68 1.31
N GLY A 51 -24.30 10.58 0.92
CA GLY A 51 -23.84 10.81 -0.44
C GLY A 51 -23.96 12.28 -0.88
N GLU A 52 -23.75 13.21 0.05
CA GLU A 52 -23.86 14.65 -0.20
C GLU A 52 -22.48 15.36 -0.23
N ASP A 53 -21.38 14.64 0.04
CA ASP A 53 -20.03 15.21 -0.09
C ASP A 53 -19.53 15.09 -1.54
N ASN A 54 -19.76 16.15 -2.32
CA ASN A 54 -19.35 16.20 -3.72
C ASN A 54 -17.82 16.12 -3.91
N THR A 55 -17.04 16.55 -2.92
CA THR A 55 -15.56 16.47 -3.00
C THR A 55 -15.09 15.01 -2.91
N VAL A 56 -15.66 14.23 -2.02
CA VAL A 56 -15.37 12.78 -1.91
C VAL A 56 -15.86 12.05 -3.16
N ILE A 57 -17.10 12.28 -3.60
CA ILE A 57 -17.67 11.64 -4.79
C ILE A 57 -16.78 11.90 -6.03
N ASN A 58 -16.41 13.15 -6.26
CA ASN A 58 -15.54 13.52 -7.40
C ASN A 58 -14.15 12.86 -7.31
N LEU A 59 -13.59 12.69 -6.11
CA LEU A 59 -12.31 11.99 -5.90
C LEU A 59 -12.45 10.51 -6.29
N GLU A 60 -13.48 9.85 -5.83
CA GLU A 60 -13.75 8.43 -6.08
C GLU A 60 -14.00 8.16 -7.57
N GLU A 61 -14.85 8.96 -8.22
CA GLU A 61 -15.12 8.87 -9.66
C GLU A 61 -13.85 9.09 -10.48
N LYS A 62 -13.05 10.10 -10.12
CA LYS A 62 -11.78 10.37 -10.79
C LYS A 62 -10.79 9.23 -10.64
N ALA A 63 -10.65 8.68 -9.43
CA ALA A 63 -9.75 7.55 -9.17
C ALA A 63 -10.18 6.30 -9.95
N ALA A 64 -11.47 5.99 -9.93
CA ALA A 64 -12.04 4.88 -10.70
C ALA A 64 -11.77 5.03 -12.20
N ALA A 65 -12.04 6.21 -12.76
CA ALA A 65 -11.82 6.49 -14.18
C ALA A 65 -10.34 6.40 -14.58
N MET A 66 -9.42 6.93 -13.76
CA MET A 66 -7.97 6.87 -14.01
C MET A 66 -7.43 5.44 -14.03
N LEU A 67 -8.00 4.55 -13.23
CA LEU A 67 -7.59 3.15 -13.11
C LEU A 67 -8.43 2.20 -13.96
N GLY A 68 -9.43 2.70 -14.70
CA GLY A 68 -10.34 1.89 -15.51
C GLY A 68 -11.15 0.91 -14.67
N LYS A 69 -11.53 1.29 -13.45
CA LYS A 69 -12.33 0.50 -12.53
C LYS A 69 -13.76 1.00 -12.46
N GLU A 70 -14.67 0.11 -12.02
CA GLU A 70 -16.09 0.42 -11.88
C GLU A 70 -16.36 1.46 -10.80
N ALA A 71 -15.64 1.39 -9.69
CA ALA A 71 -15.76 2.29 -8.56
C ALA A 71 -14.45 2.42 -7.80
N ALA A 72 -14.37 3.40 -6.93
CA ALA A 72 -13.33 3.57 -5.93
C ALA A 72 -13.98 3.97 -4.61
N MET A 73 -13.25 3.81 -3.52
CA MET A 73 -13.71 4.19 -2.18
C MET A 73 -12.60 4.97 -1.49
N TYR A 74 -12.95 6.13 -0.97
CA TYR A 74 -12.06 6.90 -0.11
C TYR A 74 -11.92 6.24 1.26
N VAL A 75 -10.70 6.17 1.77
CA VAL A 75 -10.36 5.65 3.10
C VAL A 75 -9.42 6.60 3.81
N THR A 76 -9.46 6.61 5.15
CA THR A 76 -8.67 7.55 5.96
C THR A 76 -7.19 7.17 6.10
N SER A 77 -6.81 5.94 5.73
CA SER A 77 -5.42 5.49 5.75
C SER A 77 -5.20 4.31 4.80
N GLY A 78 -3.95 4.08 4.37
CA GLY A 78 -3.57 2.91 3.60
C GLY A 78 -3.84 1.59 4.34
N THR A 79 -3.58 1.55 5.65
CA THR A 79 -3.90 0.39 6.50
C THR A 79 -5.39 0.06 6.47
N GLN A 80 -6.26 1.07 6.55
CA GLN A 80 -7.70 0.86 6.41
C GLN A 80 -8.06 0.35 5.01
N GLY A 81 -7.44 0.89 3.97
CA GLY A 81 -7.65 0.46 2.59
C GLY A 81 -7.31 -1.02 2.40
N ASN A 82 -6.13 -1.45 2.87
CA ASN A 82 -5.72 -2.85 2.82
C ASN A 82 -6.69 -3.75 3.58
N LEU A 83 -7.07 -3.35 4.80
CA LEU A 83 -7.99 -4.14 5.62
C LEU A 83 -9.36 -4.30 4.95
N VAL A 84 -9.94 -3.23 4.43
CA VAL A 84 -11.25 -3.26 3.74
C VAL A 84 -11.18 -4.10 2.46
N ALA A 85 -10.10 -3.95 1.68
CA ALA A 85 -9.88 -4.77 0.48
C ALA A 85 -9.82 -6.26 0.84
N ILE A 86 -9.08 -6.64 1.87
CA ILE A 86 -8.99 -8.04 2.31
C ILE A 86 -10.34 -8.54 2.84
N LEU A 87 -11.05 -7.74 3.64
CA LEU A 87 -12.38 -8.09 4.16
C LEU A 87 -13.41 -8.32 3.04
N SER A 88 -13.26 -7.63 1.90
CA SER A 88 -14.18 -7.82 0.76
C SER A 88 -13.96 -9.13 0.01
N HIS A 89 -12.79 -9.76 0.18
CA HIS A 89 -12.41 -10.99 -0.52
C HIS A 89 -12.33 -12.22 0.39
N CYS A 90 -12.06 -12.05 1.68
CA CYS A 90 -11.76 -13.13 2.60
C CYS A 90 -12.73 -13.18 3.77
N SER A 91 -12.92 -14.37 4.27
CA SER A 91 -13.68 -14.71 5.48
C SER A 91 -12.77 -15.33 6.55
N LYS A 92 -13.33 -15.55 7.74
CA LYS A 92 -12.62 -16.28 8.81
C LYS A 92 -12.18 -17.65 8.33
N ALA A 93 -10.96 -18.03 8.69
CA ALA A 93 -10.30 -19.28 8.34
C ALA A 93 -9.88 -19.41 6.85
N ASP A 94 -10.05 -18.39 6.02
CA ASP A 94 -9.40 -18.36 4.72
C ASP A 94 -7.87 -18.17 4.86
N GLU A 95 -7.10 -18.56 3.85
CA GLU A 95 -5.67 -18.36 3.79
C GLU A 95 -5.31 -17.36 2.68
N ILE A 96 -4.36 -16.49 3.00
CA ILE A 96 -3.84 -15.46 2.09
C ILE A 96 -2.36 -15.72 1.88
N LEU A 97 -1.92 -15.86 0.62
CA LEU A 97 -0.51 -15.89 0.29
C LEU A 97 0.02 -14.46 0.21
N VAL A 98 1.11 -14.20 0.88
CA VAL A 98 1.69 -12.85 0.99
C VAL A 98 3.21 -12.93 1.11
N GLY A 99 3.89 -11.92 0.59
CA GLY A 99 5.34 -11.82 0.73
C GLY A 99 5.78 -11.70 2.20
N SER A 100 6.89 -12.35 2.55
CA SER A 100 7.45 -12.31 3.90
C SER A 100 7.85 -10.92 4.37
N GLU A 101 8.09 -10.00 3.42
CA GLU A 101 8.45 -8.61 3.68
C GLU A 101 7.29 -7.64 3.48
N SER A 102 6.07 -8.13 3.27
CA SER A 102 4.92 -7.29 2.97
C SER A 102 4.47 -6.44 4.15
N HIS A 103 4.03 -5.22 3.85
CA HIS A 103 3.55 -4.23 4.81
C HIS A 103 2.37 -4.75 5.65
N ILE A 104 1.41 -5.45 5.04
CA ILE A 104 0.25 -6.04 5.72
C ILE A 104 0.63 -7.11 6.74
N PHE A 105 1.80 -7.72 6.59
CA PHE A 105 2.33 -8.67 7.57
C PHE A 105 3.08 -7.96 8.72
N TRP A 106 3.94 -6.97 8.38
CA TRP A 106 4.85 -6.36 9.35
C TRP A 106 4.25 -5.17 10.10
N ASN A 107 3.48 -4.30 9.41
CA ASN A 107 3.25 -2.93 9.88
C ASN A 107 1.77 -2.58 10.12
N GLU A 108 0.85 -3.56 10.06
CA GLU A 108 -0.59 -3.32 10.20
C GLU A 108 -1.21 -3.99 11.44
N ASN A 109 -0.41 -4.13 12.49
CA ASN A 109 -0.86 -4.59 13.82
C ASN A 109 -1.64 -5.91 13.80
N ALA A 110 -1.22 -6.86 12.95
CA ALA A 110 -1.86 -8.16 12.76
C ALA A 110 -3.38 -8.08 12.41
N SER A 111 -3.82 -6.99 11.79
CA SER A 111 -5.21 -6.72 11.48
C SER A 111 -5.87 -7.84 10.65
N VAL A 112 -5.13 -8.43 9.71
CA VAL A 112 -5.61 -9.58 8.91
C VAL A 112 -5.99 -10.75 9.80
N SER A 113 -5.14 -11.10 10.76
CA SER A 113 -5.40 -12.24 11.65
C SER A 113 -6.46 -11.94 12.71
N THR A 114 -6.49 -10.70 13.22
CA THR A 114 -7.35 -10.35 14.37
C THR A 114 -8.74 -9.86 13.96
N ILE A 115 -8.86 -9.15 12.84
CA ILE A 115 -10.12 -8.57 12.39
C ILE A 115 -10.76 -9.43 11.30
N VAL A 116 -10.01 -9.76 10.22
CA VAL A 116 -10.51 -10.65 9.17
C VAL A 116 -10.62 -12.08 9.69
N GLY A 117 -9.66 -12.51 10.53
CA GLY A 117 -9.57 -13.88 11.01
C GLY A 117 -9.01 -14.83 9.96
N ALA A 118 -8.30 -14.32 8.96
CA ALA A 118 -7.64 -15.10 7.93
C ALA A 118 -6.18 -15.42 8.33
N GLN A 119 -5.69 -16.56 7.84
CA GLN A 119 -4.31 -16.97 8.03
C GLN A 119 -3.43 -16.37 6.95
N LEU A 120 -2.31 -15.74 7.34
CA LEU A 120 -1.25 -15.35 6.41
C LEU A 120 -0.28 -16.51 6.23
N ARG A 121 -0.04 -16.89 4.98
CA ARG A 121 1.01 -17.82 4.57
C ARG A 121 2.09 -17.05 3.84
N LEU A 122 3.29 -17.04 4.42
CA LEU A 122 4.40 -16.26 3.90
C LEU A 122 5.11 -16.97 2.76
N ILE A 123 5.35 -16.23 1.69
CA ILE A 123 6.18 -16.60 0.56
C ILE A 123 7.40 -15.68 0.58
N GLN A 124 8.59 -16.23 0.40
CA GLN A 124 9.81 -15.42 0.43
C GLN A 124 9.81 -14.40 -0.71
N ASN A 125 10.01 -13.12 -0.39
CA ASN A 125 10.23 -12.09 -1.41
C ASN A 125 11.61 -12.24 -2.05
N ASN A 126 11.68 -11.95 -3.35
CA ASN A 126 12.92 -11.62 -4.01
C ASN A 126 13.33 -10.18 -3.67
N ASP A 127 14.59 -9.81 -3.92
CA ASP A 127 15.11 -8.47 -3.60
C ASP A 127 14.38 -7.33 -4.33
N ASP A 128 13.76 -7.64 -5.46
CA ASP A 128 12.94 -6.71 -6.26
C ASP A 128 11.47 -6.68 -5.85
N GLY A 129 11.11 -7.29 -4.73
CA GLY A 129 9.75 -7.33 -4.21
C GLY A 129 8.84 -8.38 -4.84
N THR A 130 9.27 -9.05 -5.91
CA THR A 130 8.49 -10.09 -6.57
C THR A 130 8.38 -11.36 -5.71
N LEU A 131 7.39 -12.19 -6.02
CA LEU A 131 7.20 -13.52 -5.42
C LEU A 131 7.51 -14.61 -6.46
N ASN A 132 8.18 -15.68 -6.05
CA ASN A 132 8.46 -16.79 -6.94
C ASN A 132 7.17 -17.52 -7.31
N LEU A 133 6.86 -17.61 -8.61
CA LEU A 133 5.61 -18.19 -9.12
C LEU A 133 5.45 -19.67 -8.75
N SER A 134 6.54 -20.46 -8.74
CA SER A 134 6.46 -21.86 -8.32
C SER A 134 6.13 -22.00 -6.84
N GLN A 135 6.70 -21.14 -5.99
CA GLN A 135 6.38 -21.13 -4.56
C GLN A 135 4.93 -20.68 -4.30
N LEU A 136 4.41 -19.73 -5.08
CA LEU A 136 3.00 -19.36 -5.02
C LEU A 136 2.11 -20.54 -5.39
N GLN A 137 2.40 -21.22 -6.49
CA GLN A 137 1.66 -22.39 -6.93
C GLN A 137 1.68 -23.52 -5.91
N GLU A 138 2.83 -23.84 -5.34
CA GLU A 138 3.00 -24.81 -4.25
C GLU A 138 2.32 -24.35 -2.95
N GLY A 139 2.15 -23.04 -2.79
CA GLY A 139 1.46 -22.41 -1.67
C GLY A 139 -0.04 -22.64 -1.69
N ILE A 140 -0.66 -22.81 -2.84
CA ILE A 140 -2.12 -23.01 -2.96
C ILE A 140 -2.50 -24.38 -2.38
N ARG A 141 -3.42 -24.36 -1.42
CA ARG A 141 -3.88 -25.58 -0.77
C ARG A 141 -4.83 -26.38 -1.64
N PRO A 142 -4.74 -27.73 -1.63
CA PRO A 142 -5.70 -28.57 -2.34
C PRO A 142 -7.10 -28.46 -1.71
N LEU A 143 -8.10 -28.23 -2.55
CA LEU A 143 -9.52 -28.10 -2.11
C LEU A 143 -10.09 -29.41 -1.54
N SER A 144 -9.45 -30.54 -1.80
CA SER A 144 -9.93 -31.88 -1.42
C SER A 144 -9.72 -32.20 0.06
N SER A 145 -8.95 -31.43 0.80
CA SER A 145 -8.66 -31.70 2.21
C SER A 145 -9.40 -30.77 3.16
N PRO A 146 -10.31 -31.28 3.98
CA PRO A 146 -11.05 -30.48 4.96
C PRO A 146 -10.18 -29.98 6.12
N GLN A 147 -8.93 -30.41 6.20
CA GLN A 147 -7.99 -30.02 7.26
C GLN A 147 -7.23 -28.71 6.93
N PHE A 148 -7.29 -28.28 5.68
CA PHE A 148 -6.57 -27.07 5.24
C PHE A 148 -7.49 -25.87 5.10
N PRO A 149 -7.01 -24.68 5.46
CA PRO A 149 -7.72 -23.46 5.10
C PRO A 149 -7.82 -23.32 3.57
N TYR A 150 -8.83 -22.62 3.11
CA TYR A 150 -8.98 -22.32 1.68
C TYR A 150 -8.04 -21.15 1.31
N THR A 151 -7.13 -21.39 0.39
CA THR A 151 -6.27 -20.31 -0.17
C THR A 151 -7.14 -19.44 -1.06
N LYS A 152 -7.47 -18.24 -0.59
CA LYS A 152 -8.48 -17.36 -1.18
C LYS A 152 -7.89 -16.18 -1.93
N LEU A 153 -6.75 -15.66 -1.49
CA LEU A 153 -6.19 -14.41 -1.98
C LEU A 153 -4.67 -14.51 -2.07
N ILE A 154 -4.10 -13.82 -3.06
CA ILE A 154 -2.68 -13.50 -3.13
C ILE A 154 -2.56 -11.98 -3.05
N CYS A 155 -1.70 -11.48 -2.16
CA CYS A 155 -1.42 -10.07 -2.02
C CYS A 155 -0.02 -9.74 -2.53
N LEU A 156 0.06 -8.76 -3.42
CA LEU A 156 1.30 -8.15 -3.90
C LEU A 156 1.41 -6.73 -3.36
N GLU A 157 2.64 -6.27 -3.10
CA GLU A 157 2.92 -4.89 -2.65
C GLU A 157 3.68 -4.13 -3.72
N ASN A 158 3.18 -2.94 -4.10
CA ASN A 158 3.79 -2.09 -5.12
C ASN A 158 3.51 -0.59 -4.81
N THR A 159 4.52 0.28 -4.66
CA THR A 159 5.96 -0.05 -4.63
C THR A 159 6.32 -0.70 -3.31
N HIS A 160 7.23 -1.69 -3.32
CA HIS A 160 7.46 -2.55 -2.16
C HIS A 160 8.35 -1.87 -1.11
N ASN A 161 7.79 -1.52 0.06
CA ASN A 161 8.46 -0.74 1.09
C ASN A 161 9.77 -1.40 1.57
N ARG A 162 9.73 -2.66 1.99
CA ARG A 162 10.90 -3.35 2.57
C ARG A 162 11.87 -3.92 1.52
N CYS A 163 11.50 -3.84 0.24
CA CYS A 163 12.39 -4.17 -0.89
C CYS A 163 12.85 -2.90 -1.61
N ASN A 164 13.32 -1.89 -0.85
CA ASN A 164 13.91 -0.64 -1.35
C ASN A 164 13.01 0.18 -2.29
N GLY A 165 11.70 0.14 -2.11
CA GLY A 165 10.75 0.84 -2.98
C GLY A 165 10.65 0.24 -4.39
N ALA A 166 11.01 -1.03 -4.55
CA ALA A 166 10.97 -1.72 -5.83
C ALA A 166 9.57 -1.69 -6.46
N ALA A 167 9.51 -1.43 -7.77
CA ALA A 167 8.29 -1.46 -8.55
C ALA A 167 8.15 -2.82 -9.25
N ILE A 168 7.12 -3.57 -8.89
CA ILE A 168 6.80 -4.84 -9.54
C ILE A 168 6.29 -4.58 -10.95
N SER A 169 6.82 -5.31 -11.93
CA SER A 169 6.42 -5.17 -13.32
C SER A 169 4.98 -5.63 -13.58
N LEU A 170 4.36 -5.06 -14.61
CA LEU A 170 3.04 -5.53 -15.07
C LEU A 170 3.09 -6.99 -15.53
N GLU A 171 4.20 -7.41 -16.14
CA GLU A 171 4.40 -8.79 -16.58
C GLU A 171 4.33 -9.75 -15.38
N HIS A 172 5.05 -9.45 -14.30
CA HIS A 172 5.00 -10.27 -13.09
C HIS A 172 3.59 -10.26 -12.45
N THR A 173 2.97 -9.09 -12.35
CA THR A 173 1.61 -8.98 -11.80
C THR A 173 0.59 -9.82 -12.58
N ASN A 174 0.72 -9.86 -13.91
CA ASN A 174 -0.16 -10.67 -14.76
C ASN A 174 0.15 -12.18 -14.71
N ALA A 175 1.38 -12.55 -14.32
CA ALA A 175 1.78 -13.95 -14.18
C ALA A 175 1.30 -14.57 -12.86
N VAL A 176 1.06 -13.74 -11.82
CA VAL A 176 0.49 -14.15 -10.53
C VAL A 176 -1.01 -14.31 -10.64
#